data_a9e83ccecfa7999116c894a06c5623b9
#
_entry.id   a9e83ccecfa7999116c894a06c5623b9
#
_cell.length_a   1.000
_cell.length_b   1.000
_cell.length_c   1.000
_cell.angle_alpha   90.00
_cell.angle_beta   90.00
_cell.angle_gamma   90.00
#
_symmetry.space_group_name_H-M   'P 1'
#
loop_
_entity.id
_entity.type
_entity.pdbx_description
1 polymer ?
#
loop_
_entity_poly.entity_id
_entity_poly.type
_entity_poly.pdbx_seq_one_letter_code
_entity_poly.pdbx_strand_id
1 'polypeptide(L)'
;MISYEYEVYPDAKEILQYFKEKGYENYIISNNFPELDQVFERLGLSTEIAGYFMSASIGYEKPRKEIYEYAIERAGNPRVKYMIGDNPVADYEGGLRVGMTPVLVHNQVDGKVCCEALTELIEVITKEDNHV
;
A
#
# COMPACT_ATOMS: atom_id res chain seq x y z
N MET A 1 2.11 2.13 3.33
CA MET A 1 2.14 0.84 2.62
C MET A 1 1.19 0.89 1.43
N ILE A 2 1.64 0.47 0.27
CA ILE A 2 0.87 0.52 -0.98
C ILE A 2 0.70 -0.88 -1.53
N SER A 3 -0.51 -1.21 -1.98
CA SER A 3 -0.82 -2.49 -2.60
C SER A 3 -1.08 -2.31 -4.09
N TYR A 4 -0.45 -3.16 -4.92
CA TYR A 4 -0.71 -3.24 -6.36
C TYR A 4 -1.01 -4.69 -6.73
N GLU A 5 -1.97 -4.89 -7.63
CA GLU A 5 -2.31 -6.23 -8.11
C GLU A 5 -1.73 -6.49 -9.51
N TYR A 6 -1.93 -5.59 -10.47
CA TYR A 6 -1.53 -5.83 -11.86
C TYR A 6 -0.93 -4.64 -12.57
N GLU A 7 -1.28 -3.42 -12.18
CA GLU A 7 -0.86 -2.22 -12.89
C GLU A 7 -0.16 -1.25 -11.97
N VAL A 8 0.89 -0.63 -12.48
CA VAL A 8 1.50 0.52 -11.83
C VAL A 8 0.91 1.77 -12.44
N TYR A 9 0.19 2.54 -11.64
CA TYR A 9 -0.44 3.76 -12.11
C TYR A 9 0.58 4.81 -12.51
N PRO A 10 0.28 5.68 -13.52
CA PRO A 10 1.25 6.65 -14.02
C PRO A 10 1.81 7.61 -12.99
N ASP A 11 1.04 7.92 -11.95
CA ASP A 11 1.44 8.84 -10.88
C ASP A 11 2.13 8.15 -9.70
N ALA A 12 2.33 6.83 -9.77
CA ALA A 12 2.88 6.05 -8.67
C ALA A 12 4.29 6.49 -8.25
N LYS A 13 5.16 6.72 -9.21
CA LYS A 13 6.55 7.10 -8.93
C LYS A 13 6.63 8.40 -8.14
N GLU A 14 5.89 9.40 -8.57
CA GLU A 14 5.84 10.71 -7.92
C GLU A 14 5.35 10.60 -6.48
N ILE A 15 4.30 9.82 -6.25
CA ILE A 15 3.70 9.64 -4.94
C ILE A 15 4.63 8.86 -4.02
N LEU A 16 5.25 7.79 -4.51
CA LEU A 16 6.20 7.01 -3.73
C LEU A 16 7.40 7.85 -3.29
N GLN A 17 7.92 8.67 -4.20
CA GLN A 17 9.02 9.59 -3.90
C GLN A 17 8.61 10.62 -2.85
N TYR A 18 7.42 11.18 -2.98
CA TYR A 18 6.91 12.17 -2.04
C TYR A 18 6.87 11.62 -0.61
N PHE A 19 6.26 10.44 -0.42
CA PHE A 19 6.13 9.87 0.92
C PHE A 19 7.47 9.41 1.48
N LYS A 20 8.37 8.92 0.64
CA LYS A 20 9.72 8.57 1.08
C LYS A 20 10.46 9.80 1.61
N GLU A 21 10.37 10.92 0.90
CA GLU A 21 10.99 12.20 1.33
C GLU A 21 10.39 12.73 2.63
N LYS A 22 9.13 12.41 2.91
CA LYS A 22 8.45 12.79 4.16
C LYS A 22 8.74 11.84 5.32
N GLY A 23 9.56 10.82 5.12
CA GLY A 23 9.95 9.90 6.16
C GLY A 23 9.15 8.60 6.21
N TYR A 24 8.24 8.38 5.27
CA TYR A 24 7.49 7.13 5.16
C TYR A 24 8.33 6.06 4.45
N GLU A 25 8.13 4.82 4.87
CA GLU A 25 8.66 3.67 4.15
C GLU A 25 7.54 3.06 3.32
N ASN A 26 7.82 2.83 2.05
CA ASN A 26 6.84 2.26 1.11
C ASN A 26 7.07 0.76 0.96
N TYR A 27 6.01 -0.01 1.15
CA TYR A 27 6.01 -1.47 0.99
C TYR A 27 4.92 -1.88 0.02
N ILE A 28 5.15 -2.98 -0.68
CA ILE A 28 4.18 -3.54 -1.63
C ILE A 28 3.66 -4.87 -1.08
N ILE A 29 2.33 -4.99 -1.01
CA ILE A 29 1.66 -6.26 -0.72
C ILE A 29 0.88 -6.66 -1.96
N SER A 30 1.16 -7.83 -2.51
CA SER A 30 0.55 -8.30 -3.74
C SER A 30 0.16 -9.76 -3.68
N ASN A 31 -0.96 -10.10 -4.32
CA ASN A 31 -1.39 -11.49 -4.52
C ASN A 31 -0.78 -12.06 -5.78
N ASN A 32 -0.23 -13.27 -5.68
CA ASN A 32 0.17 -14.11 -6.83
C ASN A 32 1.10 -13.47 -7.86
N PHE A 33 2.04 -12.65 -7.43
CA PHE A 33 2.97 -12.03 -8.38
C PHE A 33 4.41 -12.13 -7.85
N PRO A 34 5.05 -13.32 -7.94
CA PRO A 34 6.36 -13.57 -7.31
C PRO A 34 7.52 -12.73 -7.89
N GLU A 35 7.35 -12.17 -9.09
CA GLU A 35 8.40 -11.40 -9.78
C GLU A 35 8.12 -9.89 -9.78
N LEU A 36 7.23 -9.42 -8.92
CA LEU A 36 6.82 -8.02 -8.88
C LEU A 36 8.00 -7.07 -8.59
N ASP A 37 8.93 -7.50 -7.75
CA ASP A 37 10.14 -6.75 -7.46
C ASP A 37 10.97 -6.46 -8.71
N GLN A 38 11.06 -7.44 -9.63
CA GLN A 38 11.77 -7.28 -10.90
C GLN A 38 11.04 -6.31 -11.83
N VAL A 39 9.70 -6.34 -11.83
CA VAL A 39 8.89 -5.40 -12.61
C VAL A 39 9.12 -3.96 -12.11
N PHE A 40 9.11 -3.76 -10.79
CA PHE A 40 9.37 -2.45 -10.20
C PHE A 40 10.77 -1.94 -10.51
N GLU A 41 11.76 -2.83 -10.51
CA GLU A 41 13.13 -2.47 -10.88
C GLU A 41 13.20 -1.98 -12.34
N ARG A 42 12.57 -2.70 -13.26
CA ARG A 42 12.54 -2.30 -14.68
C ARG A 42 11.82 -0.99 -14.91
N LEU A 43 10.83 -0.66 -14.08
CA LEU A 43 10.09 0.60 -14.16
C LEU A 43 10.80 1.75 -13.45
N GLY A 44 11.93 1.50 -12.82
CA GLY A 44 12.67 2.53 -12.10
C GLY A 44 12.02 2.91 -10.76
N LEU A 45 11.23 2.04 -10.19
CA LEU A 45 10.48 2.28 -8.95
C LEU A 45 11.09 1.61 -7.73
N SER A 46 12.01 0.65 -7.91
CA SER A 46 12.52 -0.16 -6.81
C SER A 46 13.24 0.64 -5.72
N THR A 47 13.85 1.77 -6.09
CA THR A 47 14.55 2.64 -5.12
C THR A 47 13.61 3.29 -4.12
N GLU A 48 12.30 3.36 -4.45
CA GLU A 48 11.28 3.96 -3.61
C GLU A 48 10.60 2.94 -2.70
N ILE A 49 10.93 1.65 -2.84
CA ILE A 49 10.26 0.57 -2.13
C ILE A 49 11.21 -0.07 -1.11
N ALA A 50 10.77 -0.13 0.13
CA ALA A 50 11.55 -0.71 1.23
C ALA A 50 11.42 -2.24 1.30
N GLY A 51 10.33 -2.81 0.81
CA GLY A 51 10.14 -4.25 0.80
C GLY A 51 8.92 -4.70 0.01
N TYR A 52 8.93 -5.97 -0.40
CA TYR A 52 7.88 -6.60 -1.17
C TYR A 52 7.35 -7.81 -0.42
N PHE A 53 6.02 -7.89 -0.28
CA PHE A 53 5.36 -9.00 0.40
C PHE A 53 4.37 -9.63 -0.58
N MET A 54 4.77 -10.75 -1.16
CA MET A 54 4.01 -11.42 -2.21
C MET A 54 3.44 -12.73 -1.69
N SER A 55 2.16 -12.99 -1.95
CA SER A 55 1.48 -14.18 -1.43
C SER A 55 2.18 -15.48 -1.81
N ALA A 56 2.75 -15.55 -3.02
CA ALA A 56 3.46 -16.73 -3.49
C ALA A 56 4.68 -17.06 -2.62
N SER A 57 5.31 -16.06 -2.01
CA SER A 57 6.49 -16.25 -1.15
C SER A 57 6.12 -16.48 0.31
N ILE A 58 5.00 -15.93 0.76
CA ILE A 58 4.60 -15.93 2.17
C ILE A 58 3.64 -17.08 2.49
N GLY A 59 2.83 -17.49 1.51
CA GLY A 59 1.86 -18.57 1.67
C GLY A 59 0.45 -18.14 2.05
N TYR A 60 0.21 -16.84 2.19
CA TYR A 60 -1.11 -16.27 2.50
C TYR A 60 -1.43 -15.16 1.52
N GLU A 61 -2.70 -15.09 1.09
CA GLU A 61 -3.20 -14.07 0.18
C GLU A 61 -4.01 -13.01 0.90
N LYS A 62 -4.06 -11.79 0.33
CA LYS A 62 -5.05 -10.80 0.76
C LYS A 62 -6.46 -11.34 0.47
N PRO A 63 -7.46 -11.13 1.33
CA PRO A 63 -7.46 -10.27 2.53
C PRO A 63 -7.15 -11.00 3.84
N ARG A 64 -6.47 -12.12 3.81
CA ARG A 64 -6.12 -12.84 5.04
C ARG A 64 -5.20 -11.98 5.91
N LYS A 65 -5.47 -11.94 7.21
CA LYS A 65 -4.71 -11.11 8.14
C LYS A 65 -3.22 -11.46 8.19
N GLU A 66 -2.86 -12.72 7.94
CA GLU A 66 -1.49 -13.21 8.07
C GLU A 66 -0.52 -12.48 7.15
N ILE A 67 -0.92 -12.15 5.91
CA ILE A 67 -0.03 -11.43 4.99
C ILE A 67 0.22 -10.00 5.46
N TYR A 68 -0.80 -9.33 6.02
CA TYR A 68 -0.64 -7.97 6.56
C TYR A 68 0.18 -7.98 7.83
N GLU A 69 -0.06 -8.91 8.73
CA GLU A 69 0.69 -9.04 9.98
C GLU A 69 2.16 -9.32 9.70
N TYR A 70 2.44 -10.19 8.74
CA TYR A 70 3.79 -10.46 8.29
C TYR A 70 4.49 -9.18 7.81
N ALA A 71 3.81 -8.40 6.96
CA ALA A 71 4.35 -7.16 6.43
C ALA A 71 4.58 -6.11 7.53
N ILE A 72 3.64 -5.96 8.45
CA ILE A 72 3.75 -5.02 9.57
C ILE A 72 4.95 -5.37 10.46
N GLU A 73 5.13 -6.63 10.77
CA GLU A 73 6.26 -7.10 11.58
C GLU A 73 7.59 -6.80 10.88
N ARG A 74 7.69 -7.10 9.58
CA ARG A 74 8.90 -6.83 8.80
C ARG A 74 9.19 -5.35 8.63
N ALA A 75 8.15 -4.52 8.68
CA ALA A 75 8.30 -3.06 8.63
C ALA A 75 8.69 -2.45 9.98
N GLY A 76 8.88 -3.26 11.03
CA GLY A 76 9.28 -2.79 12.33
C GLY A 76 8.13 -2.40 13.25
N ASN A 77 6.94 -2.90 13.01
CA ASN A 77 5.71 -2.62 13.78
C ASN A 77 5.45 -1.11 13.91
N PRO A 78 5.36 -0.37 12.78
CA PRO A 78 5.17 1.08 12.86
C PRO A 78 3.83 1.43 13.49
N ARG A 79 3.82 2.52 14.24
CA ARG A 79 2.61 3.01 14.90
C ARG A 79 1.61 3.57 13.89
N VAL A 80 2.12 4.32 12.90
CA VAL A 80 1.30 4.90 11.84
C VAL A 80 1.51 4.09 10.56
N LYS A 81 0.43 3.56 10.00
CA LYS A 81 0.50 2.71 8.82
C LYS A 81 -0.76 2.84 7.98
N TYR A 82 -0.56 3.00 6.67
CA TYR A 82 -1.62 3.19 5.70
C TYR A 82 -1.65 2.03 4.73
N MET A 83 -2.85 1.54 4.41
CA MET A 83 -3.04 0.55 3.36
C MET A 83 -3.70 1.23 2.16
N ILE A 84 -2.99 1.32 1.06
CA ILE A 84 -3.42 2.03 -0.14
C ILE A 84 -3.65 1.02 -1.25
N GLY A 85 -4.83 1.00 -1.83
CA GLY A 85 -5.13 0.08 -2.92
C GLY A 85 -6.49 0.34 -3.54
N ASP A 86 -6.83 -0.41 -4.59
CA ASP A 86 -8.07 -0.21 -5.34
C ASP A 86 -9.15 -1.26 -5.03
N ASN A 87 -8.83 -2.27 -4.24
CA ASN A 87 -9.78 -3.34 -3.92
C ASN A 87 -10.45 -3.10 -2.56
N PRO A 88 -11.80 -2.93 -2.51
CA PRO A 88 -12.50 -2.66 -1.27
C PRO A 88 -12.37 -3.76 -0.21
N VAL A 89 -12.22 -5.00 -0.61
CA VAL A 89 -12.09 -6.14 0.31
C VAL A 89 -10.62 -6.43 0.60
N ALA A 90 -9.84 -6.72 -0.43
CA ALA A 90 -8.45 -7.12 -0.26
C ALA A 90 -7.60 -6.02 0.36
N ASP A 91 -7.80 -4.76 -0.05
CA ASP A 91 -6.95 -3.67 0.42
C ASP A 91 -7.59 -2.89 1.57
N TYR A 92 -8.83 -2.43 1.40
CA TYR A 92 -9.46 -1.58 2.40
C TYR A 92 -9.82 -2.36 3.67
N GLU A 93 -10.67 -3.37 3.55
CA GLU A 93 -11.11 -4.15 4.71
C GLU A 93 -9.97 -4.98 5.31
N GLY A 94 -9.09 -5.51 4.46
CA GLY A 94 -7.93 -6.26 4.92
C GLY A 94 -7.00 -5.43 5.78
N GLY A 95 -6.70 -4.21 5.34
CA GLY A 95 -5.88 -3.28 6.13
C GLY A 95 -6.56 -2.85 7.42
N LEU A 96 -7.85 -2.54 7.35
CA LEU A 96 -8.62 -2.09 8.51
C LEU A 96 -8.62 -3.14 9.64
N ARG A 97 -8.74 -4.42 9.31
CA ARG A 97 -8.76 -5.51 10.29
C ARG A 97 -7.49 -5.63 11.11
N VAL A 98 -6.36 -5.17 10.59
CA VAL A 98 -5.07 -5.28 11.27
C VAL A 98 -4.59 -3.94 11.83
N GLY A 99 -5.46 -2.95 11.91
CA GLY A 99 -5.13 -1.66 12.51
C GLY A 99 -4.45 -0.67 11.59
N MET A 100 -4.48 -0.90 10.28
CA MET A 100 -4.00 0.07 9.29
C MET A 100 -5.11 1.07 8.99
N THR A 101 -4.72 2.28 8.57
CA THR A 101 -5.67 3.26 8.04
C THR A 101 -5.82 3.03 6.55
N PRO A 102 -6.99 2.55 6.07
CA PRO A 102 -7.14 2.21 4.66
C PRO A 102 -7.62 3.40 3.83
N VAL A 103 -7.11 3.49 2.60
CA VAL A 103 -7.57 4.47 1.61
C VAL A 103 -7.71 3.77 0.27
N LEU A 104 -8.89 3.85 -0.35
CA LEU A 104 -9.08 3.35 -1.71
C LEU A 104 -8.60 4.38 -2.71
N VAL A 105 -7.94 3.91 -3.75
CA VAL A 105 -7.51 4.74 -4.88
C VAL A 105 -8.09 4.16 -6.16
N HIS A 106 -8.41 5.02 -7.12
CA HIS A 106 -9.01 4.65 -8.40
C HIS A 106 -10.31 3.85 -8.26
N ASN A 107 -11.00 4.00 -7.14
CA ASN A 107 -12.27 3.34 -6.87
C ASN A 107 -13.08 4.20 -5.89
N GLN A 108 -14.41 4.21 -6.05
CA GLN A 108 -15.31 4.97 -5.18
C GLN A 108 -16.33 4.02 -4.56
N VAL A 109 -16.35 3.94 -3.24
CA VAL A 109 -17.31 3.12 -2.49
C VAL A 109 -17.85 3.96 -1.34
N ASP A 110 -19.18 4.03 -1.23
CA ASP A 110 -19.85 4.78 -0.18
C ASP A 110 -19.43 4.29 1.21
N GLY A 111 -19.17 5.22 2.09
CA GLY A 111 -18.75 4.92 3.46
C GLY A 111 -17.28 4.60 3.63
N LYS A 112 -16.48 4.64 2.57
CA LYS A 112 -15.04 4.41 2.61
C LYS A 112 -14.28 5.67 2.23
N VAL A 113 -13.06 5.81 2.75
CA VAL A 113 -12.16 6.90 2.36
C VAL A 113 -11.58 6.58 0.99
N CYS A 114 -11.87 7.40 0.00
CA CYS A 114 -11.54 7.15 -1.40
C CYS A 114 -10.83 8.33 -2.05
N CYS A 115 -9.95 8.02 -3.00
CA CYS A 115 -9.28 8.99 -3.86
C CYS A 115 -9.43 8.54 -5.31
N GLU A 116 -9.64 9.47 -6.24
CA GLU A 116 -9.68 9.13 -7.66
C GLU A 116 -8.29 8.82 -8.21
N ALA A 117 -7.29 9.54 -7.71
CA ALA A 117 -5.91 9.39 -8.16
C ALA A 117 -4.97 9.29 -6.97
N LEU A 118 -3.78 8.73 -7.18
CA LEU A 118 -2.78 8.61 -6.14
C LEU A 118 -2.33 9.98 -5.62
N THR A 119 -2.32 11.01 -6.47
CA THR A 119 -1.94 12.37 -6.05
C THR A 119 -2.83 12.93 -4.95
N GLU A 120 -4.09 12.53 -4.87
CA GLU A 120 -5.00 12.95 -3.81
C GLU A 120 -4.62 12.37 -2.44
N LEU A 121 -3.83 11.31 -2.42
CA LEU A 121 -3.34 10.70 -1.18
C LEU A 121 -2.54 11.67 -0.32
N ILE A 122 -1.82 12.58 -0.94
CA ILE A 122 -1.02 13.58 -0.23
C ILE A 122 -1.92 14.36 0.73
N GLU A 123 -3.06 14.80 0.24
CA GLU A 123 -4.03 15.57 1.02
C GLU A 123 -4.69 14.73 2.12
N VAL A 124 -5.13 13.52 1.76
CA VAL A 124 -5.81 12.61 2.69
C VAL A 124 -4.89 12.21 3.83
N ILE A 125 -3.67 11.79 3.54
CA ILE A 125 -2.71 11.35 4.55
C ILE A 125 -2.23 12.51 5.41
N THR A 126 -2.05 13.69 4.83
CA THR A 126 -1.70 14.89 5.59
C THR A 126 -2.76 15.25 6.62
N LYS A 127 -4.04 15.13 6.25
CA LYS A 127 -5.14 15.36 7.20
C LYS A 127 -5.16 14.34 8.33
N GLU A 128 -4.95 13.06 8.01
CA GLU A 128 -4.92 11.99 9.02
C GLU A 128 -3.75 12.22 10.00
N ASP A 129 -2.58 12.56 9.51
CA ASP A 129 -1.41 12.82 10.35
C ASP A 129 -1.63 14.02 11.29
N ASN A 130 -2.38 15.01 10.85
CA ASN A 130 -2.67 16.20 11.65
C ASN A 130 -3.73 15.96 12.74
N HIS A 131 -4.42 14.83 12.71
CA HIS A 131 -5.42 14.44 13.71
C HIS A 131 -4.85 13.56 14.84
N VAL A 132 -3.58 13.29 14.81
CA VAL A 132 -2.92 12.42 15.81
C VAL A 132 -2.40 13.21 17.01
#